data_dc8c413c55ed238ebd8227eff5bb1702
#
_entry.id   dc8c413c55ed238ebd8227eff5bb1702
#
_cell.length_a   1.000
_cell.length_b   1.000
_cell.length_c   1.000
_cell.angle_alpha   90.00
_cell.angle_beta   90.00
_cell.angle_gamma   90.00
#
_symmetry.space_group_name_H-M   'P 1'
#
loop_
_entity.id
_entity.type
_entity.pdbx_description
1 polymer ?
#
loop_
_entity_poly.entity_id
_entity_poly.type
_entity_poly.pdbx_seq_one_letter_code
_entity_poly.pdbx_strand_id
1 'polypeptide(L)'
;MNKKRRRSNPLLIILLAGAIIFLVYFNVMVVPGMNPPFVPTPTETRDPVSFEIEAQNLATEGKFIAAIEAYKQAINANPKKIDNYLNIARIQIYSGDYAQAQVSAENAVLLKNDNAEAYALLGWAKGMQQMYLEGEKDAKTAISLNPNSALAHAVYAYILALRVEAGMNELNTMDLAIEESRTALALDANLLEARWARGYVLEITSNYADAVEQYEIAVQLNSNIAQLHLALGRNYMALGQNDEAIFEFTKAYSLNPTDPMPNYFI
;
A
#
# COMPACT_ATOMS: atom_id res chain seq x y z
N MET A 1 66.34 18.13 56.10
CA MET A 1 65.57 18.89 55.10
C MET A 1 64.26 19.34 55.74
N ASN A 2 64.14 20.62 56.06
CA ASN A 2 62.94 21.19 56.67
C ASN A 2 61.91 21.53 55.58
N LYS A 3 60.86 20.77 55.44
CA LYS A 3 59.71 21.14 54.63
C LYS A 3 58.95 22.31 55.25
N LYS A 4 59.09 23.51 54.72
CA LYS A 4 58.23 24.65 55.04
C LYS A 4 56.78 24.27 54.80
N ARG A 5 55.95 24.15 55.89
CA ARG A 5 54.49 24.04 55.80
C ARG A 5 53.99 25.34 55.11
N ARG A 6 53.40 25.21 53.90
CA ARG A 6 52.65 26.29 53.26
C ARG A 6 51.47 26.65 54.18
N ARG A 7 51.47 27.84 54.76
CA ARG A 7 50.32 28.38 55.46
C ARG A 7 49.18 28.55 54.49
N SER A 8 48.04 27.85 54.73
CA SER A 8 46.82 28.05 53.95
C SER A 8 46.33 29.48 54.18
N ASN A 9 45.97 30.16 53.12
CA ASN A 9 45.39 31.50 53.19
C ASN A 9 43.94 31.41 53.68
N PRO A 10 43.61 31.88 54.92
CA PRO A 10 42.27 31.71 55.49
C PRO A 10 41.19 32.42 54.64
N LEU A 11 41.56 33.52 53.97
CA LEU A 11 40.68 34.27 53.10
C LEU A 11 40.27 33.44 51.87
N LEU A 12 41.17 32.64 51.31
CA LEU A 12 40.91 31.76 50.17
C LEU A 12 39.99 30.60 50.59
N ILE A 13 40.12 30.08 51.78
CA ILE A 13 39.27 29.03 52.33
C ILE A 13 37.83 29.52 52.51
N ILE A 14 37.67 30.74 53.05
CA ILE A 14 36.35 31.37 53.25
C ILE A 14 35.69 31.64 51.88
N LEU A 15 36.42 32.13 50.87
CA LEU A 15 35.91 32.34 49.55
C LEU A 15 35.48 31.04 48.85
N LEU A 16 36.26 29.97 48.96
CA LEU A 16 35.94 28.66 48.40
C LEU A 16 34.71 28.04 49.14
N ALA A 17 34.64 28.16 50.44
CA ALA A 17 33.48 27.69 51.20
C ALA A 17 32.19 28.46 50.79
N GLY A 18 32.26 29.78 50.65
CA GLY A 18 31.17 30.62 50.16
C GLY A 18 30.71 30.22 48.72
N ALA A 19 31.70 29.98 47.85
CA ALA A 19 31.39 29.52 46.45
C ALA A 19 30.69 28.14 46.44
N ILE A 20 31.14 27.21 47.31
CA ILE A 20 30.49 25.89 47.43
C ILE A 20 29.06 26.03 47.96
N ILE A 21 28.85 26.82 48.98
CA ILE A 21 27.51 27.07 49.55
C ILE A 21 26.59 27.72 48.51
N PHE A 22 27.11 28.67 47.74
CA PHE A 22 26.37 29.31 46.67
C PHE A 22 26.02 28.31 45.54
N LEU A 23 26.93 27.45 45.12
CA LEU A 23 26.69 26.43 44.13
C LEU A 23 25.66 25.38 44.58
N VAL A 24 25.73 24.98 45.87
CA VAL A 24 24.73 24.06 46.45
C VAL A 24 23.36 24.74 46.52
N TYR A 25 23.28 25.97 46.99
CA TYR A 25 22.04 26.75 47.03
C TYR A 25 21.44 26.92 45.62
N PHE A 26 22.28 27.31 44.66
CA PHE A 26 21.86 27.47 43.28
C PHE A 26 21.33 26.17 42.65
N ASN A 27 22.04 25.06 42.87
CA ASN A 27 21.65 23.75 42.38
C ASN A 27 20.36 23.21 43.01
N VAL A 28 20.17 23.44 44.31
CA VAL A 28 19.00 22.90 45.06
C VAL A 28 17.76 23.78 44.94
N MET A 29 17.94 25.11 44.89
CA MET A 29 16.81 26.04 44.96
C MET A 29 16.48 26.72 43.63
N VAL A 30 17.50 26.97 42.80
CA VAL A 30 17.31 27.73 41.55
C VAL A 30 17.16 26.81 40.33
N VAL A 31 18.03 25.80 40.20
CA VAL A 31 18.04 24.89 39.05
C VAL A 31 16.73 24.13 38.86
N PRO A 32 16.05 23.60 39.92
CA PRO A 32 14.77 22.90 39.74
C PRO A 32 13.62 23.79 39.24
N GLY A 33 13.74 25.12 39.45
CA GLY A 33 12.75 26.08 38.92
C GLY A 33 13.09 26.64 37.54
N MET A 34 14.27 26.34 37.00
CA MET A 34 14.65 26.75 35.66
C MET A 34 14.20 25.72 34.65
N ASN A 35 13.51 26.17 33.62
CA ASN A 35 13.29 25.31 32.42
C ASN A 35 14.66 24.91 31.86
N PRO A 36 14.93 23.59 31.64
CA PRO A 36 16.21 23.18 31.06
C PRO A 36 16.40 23.88 29.71
N PRO A 37 17.60 24.47 29.47
CA PRO A 37 17.86 25.28 28.25
C PRO A 37 17.78 24.49 26.94
N PHE A 38 17.60 23.18 27.02
CA PHE A 38 17.52 22.26 25.87
C PHE A 38 16.29 21.34 25.97
N VAL A 39 15.16 21.83 26.51
CA VAL A 39 13.90 21.10 26.28
C VAL A 39 13.57 21.30 24.81
N PRO A 40 13.62 20.24 24.00
CA PRO A 40 13.13 20.36 22.61
C PRO A 40 11.69 20.86 22.73
N THR A 41 11.40 22.00 22.12
CA THR A 41 10.01 22.43 21.90
C THR A 41 9.29 21.24 21.29
N PRO A 42 8.18 20.75 21.87
CA PRO A 42 7.43 19.71 21.21
C PRO A 42 7.10 20.22 19.83
N THR A 43 7.74 19.64 18.81
CA THR A 43 7.33 19.85 17.43
C THR A 43 5.88 19.39 17.41
N GLU A 44 4.95 20.27 16.99
CA GLU A 44 3.56 19.87 16.83
C GLU A 44 3.57 18.61 15.97
N THR A 45 3.20 17.49 16.59
CA THR A 45 3.12 16.22 15.86
C THR A 45 1.99 16.41 14.87
N ARG A 46 2.33 16.42 13.59
CA ARG A 46 1.36 16.54 12.49
C ARG A 46 0.26 15.52 12.71
N ASP A 47 -1.01 15.95 12.59
CA ASP A 47 -2.17 15.08 12.77
C ASP A 47 -2.08 13.86 11.85
N PRO A 48 -2.24 12.62 12.37
CA PRO A 48 -2.26 11.40 11.56
C PRO A 48 -3.17 11.50 10.33
N VAL A 49 -4.33 12.13 10.47
CA VAL A 49 -5.29 12.33 9.38
C VAL A 49 -4.69 13.16 8.24
N SER A 50 -3.80 14.10 8.53
CA SER A 50 -3.16 14.90 7.49
C SER A 50 -2.21 14.09 6.60
N PHE A 51 -1.57 13.04 7.16
CA PHE A 51 -0.76 12.10 6.37
C PHE A 51 -1.63 11.20 5.49
N GLU A 52 -2.81 10.80 5.97
CA GLU A 52 -3.78 10.02 5.19
C GLU A 52 -4.33 10.79 4.00
N ILE A 53 -4.71 12.06 4.21
CA ILE A 53 -5.18 12.95 3.14
C ILE A 53 -4.07 13.16 2.09
N GLU A 54 -2.83 13.41 2.55
CA GLU A 54 -1.68 13.54 1.65
C GLU A 54 -1.45 12.26 0.85
N ALA A 55 -1.47 11.10 1.51
CA ALA A 55 -1.31 9.81 0.87
C ALA A 55 -2.38 9.54 -0.18
N GLN A 56 -3.64 9.85 0.13
CA GLN A 56 -4.76 9.70 -0.80
C GLN A 56 -4.60 10.61 -2.03
N ASN A 57 -4.21 11.87 -1.84
CA ASN A 57 -3.97 12.80 -2.95
C ASN A 57 -2.81 12.29 -3.84
N LEU A 58 -1.69 11.86 -3.23
CA LEU A 58 -0.56 11.30 -3.97
C LEU A 58 -0.94 10.03 -4.74
N ALA A 59 -1.79 9.17 -4.16
CA ALA A 59 -2.28 7.97 -4.83
C ALA A 59 -3.16 8.31 -6.06
N THR A 60 -4.03 9.31 -5.95
CA THR A 60 -4.85 9.78 -7.09
C THR A 60 -4.00 10.42 -8.20
N GLU A 61 -2.87 11.04 -7.84
CA GLU A 61 -1.89 11.58 -8.79
C GLU A 61 -0.98 10.50 -9.42
N GLY A 62 -1.12 9.23 -9.01
CA GLY A 62 -0.25 8.13 -9.47
C GLY A 62 1.14 8.11 -8.83
N LYS A 63 1.40 8.94 -7.83
CA LYS A 63 2.66 9.00 -7.10
C LYS A 63 2.71 7.91 -6.01
N PHE A 64 2.63 6.66 -6.44
CA PHE A 64 2.41 5.50 -5.55
C PHE A 64 3.48 5.35 -4.46
N ILE A 65 4.77 5.54 -4.78
CA ILE A 65 5.86 5.45 -3.79
C ILE A 65 5.70 6.51 -2.69
N ALA A 66 5.41 7.74 -3.06
CA ALA A 66 5.21 8.83 -2.11
C ALA A 66 3.93 8.62 -1.27
N ALA A 67 2.85 8.09 -1.89
CA ALA A 67 1.61 7.76 -1.20
C ALA A 67 1.84 6.67 -0.12
N ILE A 68 2.58 5.61 -0.46
CA ILE A 68 2.94 4.54 0.49
C ILE A 68 3.73 5.12 1.67
N GLU A 69 4.68 6.03 1.40
CA GLU A 69 5.49 6.63 2.47
C GLU A 69 4.64 7.52 3.39
N ALA A 70 3.70 8.29 2.85
CA ALA A 70 2.77 9.09 3.64
C ALA A 70 1.83 8.20 4.49
N TYR A 71 1.31 7.08 3.94
CA TYR A 71 0.55 6.11 4.73
C TYR A 71 1.39 5.45 5.84
N LYS A 72 2.68 5.17 5.61
CA LYS A 72 3.57 4.66 6.67
C LYS A 72 3.74 5.67 7.80
N GLN A 73 3.79 6.97 7.48
CA GLN A 73 3.81 8.02 8.51
C GLN A 73 2.49 8.05 9.30
N ALA A 74 1.34 7.87 8.63
CA ALA A 74 0.05 7.73 9.29
C ALA A 74 0.01 6.49 10.20
N ILE A 75 0.57 5.35 9.77
CA ILE A 75 0.70 4.13 10.57
C ILE A 75 1.59 4.36 11.81
N ASN A 76 2.73 5.04 11.65
CA ASN A 76 3.61 5.36 12.78
C ASN A 76 2.89 6.20 13.85
N ALA A 77 2.00 7.10 13.43
CA ALA A 77 1.20 7.93 14.32
C ALA A 77 -0.01 7.18 14.91
N ASN A 78 -0.64 6.29 14.12
CA ASN A 78 -1.77 5.45 14.54
C ASN A 78 -1.66 4.02 14.00
N PRO A 79 -0.89 3.13 14.65
CA PRO A 79 -0.62 1.78 14.14
C PRO A 79 -1.82 0.82 14.17
N LYS A 80 -2.94 1.20 14.80
CA LYS A 80 -4.14 0.36 14.88
C LYS A 80 -5.16 0.64 13.78
N LYS A 81 -4.95 1.66 12.95
CA LYS A 81 -5.87 1.99 11.87
C LYS A 81 -5.65 1.08 10.67
N ILE A 82 -6.50 0.08 10.52
CA ILE A 82 -6.41 -0.94 9.48
C ILE A 82 -6.45 -0.34 8.06
N ASP A 83 -7.22 0.73 7.84
CA ASP A 83 -7.41 1.35 6.52
C ASP A 83 -6.08 1.75 5.86
N ASN A 84 -5.10 2.18 6.66
CA ASN A 84 -3.80 2.57 6.14
C ASN A 84 -3.04 1.37 5.55
N TYR A 85 -3.14 0.20 6.17
CA TYR A 85 -2.54 -1.05 5.66
C TYR A 85 -3.25 -1.55 4.41
N LEU A 86 -4.59 -1.46 4.37
CA LEU A 86 -5.40 -1.81 3.20
C LEU A 86 -5.06 -0.92 2.00
N ASN A 87 -4.97 0.39 2.23
CA ASN A 87 -4.60 1.34 1.18
C ASN A 87 -3.18 1.11 0.65
N ILE A 88 -2.21 0.83 1.54
CA ILE A 88 -0.85 0.46 1.10
C ILE A 88 -0.88 -0.82 0.27
N ALA A 89 -1.56 -1.88 0.73
CA ALA A 89 -1.65 -3.13 0.00
C ALA A 89 -2.26 -2.94 -1.40
N ARG A 90 -3.34 -2.16 -1.50
CA ARG A 90 -3.99 -1.83 -2.76
C ARG A 90 -3.06 -1.07 -3.72
N ILE A 91 -2.37 -0.04 -3.23
CA ILE A 91 -1.42 0.74 -4.03
C ILE A 91 -0.24 -0.14 -4.49
N GLN A 92 0.24 -1.04 -3.64
CA GLN A 92 1.31 -1.98 -3.99
C GLN A 92 0.86 -2.99 -5.05
N ILE A 93 -0.41 -3.43 -5.03
CA ILE A 93 -1.00 -4.24 -6.12
C ILE A 93 -1.01 -3.42 -7.43
N TYR A 94 -1.44 -2.17 -7.39
CA TYR A 94 -1.50 -1.31 -8.58
C TYR A 94 -0.13 -0.98 -9.15
N SER A 95 0.90 -0.89 -8.32
CA SER A 95 2.29 -0.67 -8.74
C SER A 95 3.03 -1.96 -9.13
N GLY A 96 2.42 -3.14 -8.95
CA GLY A 96 3.03 -4.44 -9.25
C GLY A 96 3.96 -4.98 -8.17
N ASP A 97 4.02 -4.36 -7.00
CA ASP A 97 4.84 -4.84 -5.87
C ASP A 97 4.04 -5.84 -5.02
N TYR A 98 3.75 -6.98 -5.60
CA TYR A 98 2.85 -7.99 -5.01
C TYR A 98 3.41 -8.61 -3.72
N ALA A 99 4.74 -8.72 -3.61
CA ALA A 99 5.38 -9.26 -2.40
C ALA A 99 5.16 -8.33 -1.19
N GLN A 100 5.32 -7.03 -1.38
CA GLN A 100 5.04 -6.06 -0.31
C GLN A 100 3.53 -5.90 -0.07
N ALA A 101 2.70 -6.00 -1.11
CA ALA A 101 1.25 -6.01 -0.98
C ALA A 101 0.76 -7.15 -0.08
N GLN A 102 1.34 -8.34 -0.23
CA GLN A 102 1.06 -9.48 0.65
C GLN A 102 1.37 -9.14 2.11
N VAL A 103 2.56 -8.60 2.39
CA VAL A 103 2.97 -8.21 3.76
C VAL A 103 2.01 -7.18 4.34
N SER A 104 1.62 -6.18 3.56
CA SER A 104 0.70 -5.12 4.00
C SER A 104 -0.70 -5.68 4.30
N ALA A 105 -1.21 -6.58 3.45
CA ALA A 105 -2.49 -7.24 3.66
C ALA A 105 -2.46 -8.21 4.86
N GLU A 106 -1.36 -8.95 5.07
CA GLU A 106 -1.16 -9.80 6.25
C GLU A 106 -1.17 -8.98 7.54
N ASN A 107 -0.54 -7.80 7.56
CA ASN A 107 -0.61 -6.88 8.69
C ASN A 107 -2.05 -6.40 8.95
N ALA A 108 -2.83 -6.13 7.91
CA ALA A 108 -4.24 -5.79 8.04
C ALA A 108 -5.06 -6.95 8.65
N VAL A 109 -4.82 -8.20 8.20
CA VAL A 109 -5.45 -9.42 8.76
C VAL A 109 -5.06 -9.62 10.22
N LEU A 110 -3.79 -9.37 10.59
CA LEU A 110 -3.33 -9.46 11.99
C LEU A 110 -4.02 -8.45 12.91
N LEU A 111 -4.30 -7.25 12.40
CA LEU A 111 -5.03 -6.21 13.15
C LEU A 111 -6.51 -6.54 13.28
N LYS A 112 -7.12 -7.14 12.24
CA LYS A 112 -8.54 -7.47 12.21
C LYS A 112 -8.77 -8.71 11.34
N ASN A 113 -8.85 -9.85 11.98
CA ASN A 113 -8.94 -11.17 11.34
C ASN A 113 -10.32 -11.50 10.74
N ASP A 114 -11.31 -10.64 10.89
CA ASP A 114 -12.64 -10.71 10.30
C ASP A 114 -12.90 -9.65 9.22
N ASN A 115 -11.84 -9.05 8.66
CA ASN A 115 -11.94 -8.05 7.62
C ASN A 115 -11.91 -8.68 6.22
N ALA A 116 -13.04 -8.66 5.52
CA ALA A 116 -13.17 -9.23 4.18
C ALA A 116 -12.21 -8.57 3.15
N GLU A 117 -12.03 -7.25 3.22
CA GLU A 117 -11.15 -6.52 2.30
C GLU A 117 -9.69 -6.93 2.46
N ALA A 118 -9.24 -7.13 3.72
CA ALA A 118 -7.87 -7.59 4.00
C ALA A 118 -7.59 -8.96 3.36
N TYR A 119 -8.53 -9.91 3.49
CA TYR A 119 -8.40 -11.22 2.85
C TYR A 119 -8.50 -11.14 1.31
N ALA A 120 -9.34 -10.27 0.76
CA ALA A 120 -9.42 -10.07 -0.68
C ALA A 120 -8.08 -9.54 -1.24
N LEU A 121 -7.51 -8.49 -0.64
CA LEU A 121 -6.21 -7.94 -1.05
C LEU A 121 -5.07 -8.95 -0.86
N LEU A 122 -5.08 -9.74 0.24
CA LEU A 122 -4.14 -10.82 0.48
C LEU A 122 -4.23 -11.89 -0.60
N GLY A 123 -5.45 -12.32 -0.93
CA GLY A 123 -5.71 -13.28 -2.01
C GLY A 123 -5.20 -12.77 -3.35
N TRP A 124 -5.46 -11.50 -3.67
CA TRP A 124 -4.98 -10.90 -4.92
C TRP A 124 -3.46 -10.87 -4.98
N ALA A 125 -2.80 -10.35 -3.93
CA ALA A 125 -1.35 -10.29 -3.88
C ALA A 125 -0.70 -11.67 -4.04
N LYS A 126 -1.27 -12.72 -3.44
CA LYS A 126 -0.82 -14.11 -3.60
C LYS A 126 -1.09 -14.64 -5.01
N GLY A 127 -2.27 -14.40 -5.57
CA GLY A 127 -2.61 -14.82 -6.93
C GLY A 127 -1.64 -14.27 -7.96
N MET A 128 -1.27 -12.98 -7.86
CA MET A 128 -0.29 -12.33 -8.73
C MET A 128 1.14 -12.85 -8.54
N GLN A 129 1.46 -13.51 -7.43
CA GLN A 129 2.71 -14.23 -7.19
C GLN A 129 2.65 -15.71 -7.60
N GLN A 130 1.62 -16.11 -8.37
CA GLN A 130 1.39 -17.49 -8.80
C GLN A 130 1.06 -18.47 -7.65
N MET A 131 0.78 -17.96 -6.45
CA MET A 131 0.31 -18.74 -5.31
C MET A 131 -1.23 -18.89 -5.40
N TYR A 132 -1.69 -19.50 -6.49
CA TYR A 132 -3.10 -19.47 -6.88
C TYR A 132 -4.04 -20.14 -5.87
N LEU A 133 -3.63 -21.28 -5.30
CA LEU A 133 -4.48 -22.03 -4.35
C LEU A 133 -4.63 -21.31 -3.01
N GLU A 134 -3.54 -20.70 -2.54
CA GLU A 134 -3.54 -19.88 -1.34
C GLU A 134 -4.35 -18.60 -1.56
N GLY A 135 -4.16 -17.93 -2.70
CA GLY A 135 -4.91 -16.75 -3.07
C GLY A 135 -6.41 -17.04 -3.20
N GLU A 136 -6.79 -18.16 -3.83
CA GLU A 136 -8.17 -18.63 -3.92
C GLU A 136 -8.80 -18.87 -2.54
N LYS A 137 -8.05 -19.50 -1.63
CA LYS A 137 -8.52 -19.73 -0.25
C LYS A 137 -8.81 -18.41 0.45
N ASP A 138 -7.93 -17.42 0.31
CA ASP A 138 -8.11 -16.11 0.95
C ASP A 138 -9.30 -15.34 0.33
N ALA A 139 -9.47 -15.38 -1.00
CA ALA A 139 -10.64 -14.80 -1.67
C ALA A 139 -11.97 -15.44 -1.22
N LYS A 140 -12.01 -16.78 -1.08
CA LYS A 140 -13.17 -17.48 -0.53
C LYS A 140 -13.44 -17.11 0.93
N THR A 141 -12.38 -16.90 1.72
CA THR A 141 -12.51 -16.40 3.10
C THR A 141 -13.12 -15.00 3.09
N ALA A 142 -12.66 -14.10 2.20
CA ALA A 142 -13.25 -12.78 2.05
C ALA A 142 -14.74 -12.81 1.70
N ILE A 143 -15.15 -13.67 0.76
CA ILE A 143 -16.59 -13.88 0.42
C ILE A 143 -17.37 -14.42 1.62
N SER A 144 -16.79 -15.36 2.38
CA SER A 144 -17.48 -15.92 3.56
C SER A 144 -17.70 -14.90 4.67
N LEU A 145 -16.76 -13.94 4.82
CA LEU A 145 -16.87 -12.82 5.77
C LEU A 145 -17.85 -11.75 5.31
N ASN A 146 -17.89 -11.47 4.01
CA ASN A 146 -18.84 -10.53 3.41
C ASN A 146 -19.28 -11.02 2.03
N PRO A 147 -20.41 -11.72 1.93
CA PRO A 147 -20.95 -12.21 0.66
C PRO A 147 -21.36 -11.12 -0.35
N ASN A 148 -21.46 -9.87 0.09
CA ASN A 148 -21.78 -8.73 -0.77
C ASN A 148 -20.53 -7.87 -1.09
N SER A 149 -19.33 -8.40 -0.92
CA SER A 149 -18.10 -7.71 -1.25
C SER A 149 -17.77 -7.83 -2.74
N ALA A 150 -18.04 -6.78 -3.51
CA ALA A 150 -17.68 -6.72 -4.92
C ALA A 150 -16.18 -7.00 -5.14
N LEU A 151 -15.29 -6.48 -4.27
CA LEU A 151 -13.86 -6.74 -4.32
C LEU A 151 -13.53 -8.23 -4.13
N ALA A 152 -14.16 -8.91 -3.17
CA ALA A 152 -13.88 -10.32 -2.91
C ALA A 152 -14.26 -11.20 -4.11
N HIS A 153 -15.44 -10.96 -4.71
CA HIS A 153 -15.87 -11.64 -5.93
C HIS A 153 -14.96 -11.32 -7.13
N ALA A 154 -14.55 -10.05 -7.29
CA ALA A 154 -13.63 -9.65 -8.35
C ALA A 154 -12.29 -10.38 -8.23
N VAL A 155 -11.70 -10.40 -7.03
CA VAL A 155 -10.42 -11.08 -6.78
C VAL A 155 -10.54 -12.58 -7.00
N TYR A 156 -11.62 -13.19 -6.55
CA TYR A 156 -11.85 -14.61 -6.76
C TYR A 156 -11.95 -14.95 -8.25
N ALA A 157 -12.73 -14.19 -9.02
CA ALA A 157 -12.83 -14.33 -10.47
C ALA A 157 -11.45 -14.18 -11.16
N TYR A 158 -10.68 -13.18 -10.74
CA TYR A 158 -9.36 -12.91 -11.29
C TYR A 158 -8.39 -14.08 -11.06
N ILE A 159 -8.35 -14.62 -9.83
CA ILE A 159 -7.50 -15.77 -9.49
C ILE A 159 -7.91 -17.03 -10.26
N LEU A 160 -9.21 -17.28 -10.40
CA LEU A 160 -9.70 -18.41 -11.21
C LEU A 160 -9.26 -18.28 -12.68
N ALA A 161 -9.34 -17.08 -13.26
CA ALA A 161 -8.87 -16.82 -14.61
C ALA A 161 -7.34 -17.00 -14.75
N LEU A 162 -6.54 -16.57 -13.75
CA LEU A 162 -5.09 -16.83 -13.69
C LEU A 162 -4.78 -18.34 -13.64
N ARG A 163 -5.57 -19.12 -12.90
CA ARG A 163 -5.41 -20.59 -12.86
C ARG A 163 -5.69 -21.22 -14.21
N VAL A 164 -6.73 -20.74 -14.90
CA VAL A 164 -7.06 -21.20 -16.27
C VAL A 164 -5.91 -20.90 -17.21
N GLU A 165 -5.39 -19.67 -17.21
CA GLU A 165 -4.23 -19.27 -18.04
C GLU A 165 -2.98 -20.11 -17.75
N ALA A 166 -2.75 -20.45 -16.46
CA ALA A 166 -1.65 -21.30 -16.03
C ALA A 166 -1.84 -22.80 -16.37
N GLY A 167 -2.95 -23.18 -17.03
CA GLY A 167 -3.27 -24.56 -17.34
C GLY A 167 -3.73 -25.40 -16.15
N MET A 168 -4.03 -24.78 -15.01
CA MET A 168 -4.52 -25.42 -13.77
C MET A 168 -6.04 -25.52 -13.78
N ASN A 169 -6.61 -26.03 -14.87
CA ASN A 169 -8.06 -26.11 -15.07
C ASN A 169 -8.65 -27.31 -14.34
N GLU A 170 -9.56 -27.06 -13.42
CA GLU A 170 -10.52 -28.03 -12.92
C GLU A 170 -11.85 -27.86 -13.64
N LEU A 171 -12.74 -28.86 -13.53
CA LEU A 171 -14.08 -28.78 -14.09
C LEU A 171 -14.80 -27.51 -13.58
N ASN A 172 -15.36 -26.73 -14.50
CA ASN A 172 -16.12 -25.50 -14.23
C ASN A 172 -15.30 -24.31 -13.68
N THR A 173 -13.96 -24.34 -13.65
CA THR A 173 -13.16 -23.19 -13.14
C THR A 173 -13.46 -21.91 -13.92
N MET A 174 -13.55 -21.98 -15.26
CA MET A 174 -13.85 -20.82 -16.09
C MET A 174 -15.31 -20.35 -15.93
N ASP A 175 -16.27 -21.27 -15.86
CA ASP A 175 -17.67 -20.91 -15.65
C ASP A 175 -17.85 -20.14 -14.34
N LEU A 176 -17.16 -20.60 -13.28
CA LEU A 176 -17.15 -19.92 -12.00
C LEU A 176 -16.48 -18.54 -12.07
N ALA A 177 -15.35 -18.40 -12.80
CA ALA A 177 -14.71 -17.10 -13.02
C ALA A 177 -15.66 -16.11 -13.72
N ILE A 178 -16.41 -16.59 -14.72
CA ILE A 178 -17.41 -15.78 -15.42
C ILE A 178 -18.53 -15.34 -14.47
N GLU A 179 -19.06 -16.25 -13.66
CA GLU A 179 -20.12 -15.96 -12.70
C GLU A 179 -19.67 -14.95 -11.64
N GLU A 180 -18.53 -15.18 -11.02
CA GLU A 180 -17.98 -14.33 -9.96
C GLU A 180 -17.65 -12.92 -10.48
N SER A 181 -17.11 -12.79 -11.71
CA SER A 181 -16.84 -11.49 -12.31
C SER A 181 -18.12 -10.70 -12.64
N ARG A 182 -19.20 -11.38 -13.00
CA ARG A 182 -20.53 -10.75 -13.18
C ARG A 182 -21.11 -10.33 -11.85
N THR A 183 -21.00 -11.17 -10.82
CA THR A 183 -21.43 -10.86 -9.46
C THR A 183 -20.71 -9.62 -8.92
N ALA A 184 -19.40 -9.53 -9.11
CA ALA A 184 -18.63 -8.35 -8.72
C ALA A 184 -19.18 -7.06 -9.35
N LEU A 185 -19.43 -7.06 -10.67
CA LEU A 185 -20.02 -5.90 -11.37
C LEU A 185 -21.47 -5.60 -10.95
N ALA A 186 -22.25 -6.63 -10.64
CA ALA A 186 -23.63 -6.45 -10.17
C ALA A 186 -23.67 -5.81 -8.77
N LEU A 187 -22.67 -6.11 -7.92
CA LEU A 187 -22.54 -5.54 -6.58
C LEU A 187 -22.00 -4.09 -6.62
N ASP A 188 -20.99 -3.82 -7.45
CA ASP A 188 -20.45 -2.48 -7.66
C ASP A 188 -19.87 -2.33 -9.08
N ALA A 189 -20.62 -1.72 -9.98
CA ALA A 189 -20.22 -1.46 -11.35
C ALA A 189 -19.13 -0.38 -11.49
N ASN A 190 -18.89 0.43 -10.44
CA ASN A 190 -17.89 1.49 -10.43
C ASN A 190 -16.61 1.07 -9.68
N LEU A 191 -16.54 -0.14 -9.16
CA LEU A 191 -15.31 -0.66 -8.57
C LEU A 191 -14.30 -1.00 -9.67
N LEU A 192 -13.13 -0.36 -9.62
CA LEU A 192 -12.05 -0.57 -10.58
C LEU A 192 -11.66 -2.04 -10.69
N GLU A 193 -11.52 -2.71 -9.57
CA GLU A 193 -11.10 -4.12 -9.48
C GLU A 193 -12.14 -5.07 -10.10
N ALA A 194 -13.44 -4.72 -10.01
CA ALA A 194 -14.49 -5.50 -10.66
C ALA A 194 -14.40 -5.37 -12.20
N ARG A 195 -14.13 -4.17 -12.71
CA ARG A 195 -13.88 -3.93 -14.14
C ARG A 195 -12.61 -4.64 -14.62
N TRP A 196 -11.54 -4.55 -13.86
CA TRP A 196 -10.27 -5.23 -14.16
C TRP A 196 -10.46 -6.76 -14.23
N ALA A 197 -11.07 -7.35 -13.20
CA ALA A 197 -11.31 -8.79 -13.16
C ALA A 197 -12.23 -9.24 -14.31
N ARG A 198 -13.29 -8.49 -14.60
CA ARG A 198 -14.18 -8.81 -15.74
C ARG A 198 -13.46 -8.71 -17.07
N GLY A 199 -12.66 -7.67 -17.28
CA GLY A 199 -11.82 -7.53 -18.49
C GLY A 199 -10.89 -8.72 -18.66
N TYR A 200 -10.24 -9.17 -17.59
CA TYR A 200 -9.33 -10.31 -17.66
C TYR A 200 -10.05 -11.64 -17.95
N VAL A 201 -11.19 -11.89 -17.32
CA VAL A 201 -12.03 -13.07 -17.64
C VAL A 201 -12.47 -13.07 -19.09
N LEU A 202 -12.84 -11.91 -19.65
CA LEU A 202 -13.21 -11.77 -21.06
C LEU A 202 -12.00 -11.97 -21.99
N GLU A 203 -10.83 -11.45 -21.62
CA GLU A 203 -9.56 -11.66 -22.35
C GLU A 203 -9.23 -13.16 -22.46
N ILE A 204 -9.26 -13.89 -21.34
CA ILE A 204 -8.97 -15.33 -21.31
C ILE A 204 -10.01 -16.16 -22.09
N THR A 205 -11.24 -15.69 -22.18
CA THR A 205 -12.28 -16.30 -23.03
C THR A 205 -12.27 -15.81 -24.47
N SER A 206 -11.25 -15.07 -24.90
CA SER A 206 -11.07 -14.52 -26.25
C SER A 206 -12.18 -13.54 -26.67
N ASN A 207 -12.93 -13.00 -25.74
CA ASN A 207 -13.92 -11.96 -26.00
C ASN A 207 -13.27 -10.57 -25.88
N TYR A 208 -12.34 -10.29 -26.81
CA TYR A 208 -11.46 -9.11 -26.74
C TYR A 208 -12.21 -7.79 -26.84
N ALA A 209 -13.31 -7.72 -27.60
CA ALA A 209 -14.07 -6.48 -27.77
C ALA A 209 -14.73 -6.05 -26.43
N ASP A 210 -15.38 -6.99 -25.74
CA ASP A 210 -15.98 -6.71 -24.44
C ASP A 210 -14.89 -6.51 -23.36
N ALA A 211 -13.72 -7.17 -23.49
CA ALA A 211 -12.59 -6.96 -22.60
C ALA A 211 -12.07 -5.52 -22.71
N VAL A 212 -11.91 -4.99 -23.92
CA VAL A 212 -11.54 -3.58 -24.17
C VAL A 212 -12.49 -2.64 -23.45
N GLU A 213 -13.81 -2.83 -23.59
CA GLU A 213 -14.80 -1.98 -22.91
C GLU A 213 -14.59 -1.95 -21.39
N GLN A 214 -14.35 -3.11 -20.77
CA GLN A 214 -14.14 -3.17 -19.32
C GLN A 214 -12.82 -2.53 -18.90
N TYR A 215 -11.74 -2.73 -19.65
CA TYR A 215 -10.45 -2.14 -19.37
C TYR A 215 -10.44 -0.62 -19.61
N GLU A 216 -11.14 -0.11 -20.63
CA GLU A 216 -11.30 1.33 -20.84
C GLU A 216 -11.97 2.00 -19.64
N ILE A 217 -13.04 1.40 -19.12
CA ILE A 217 -13.71 1.91 -17.90
C ILE A 217 -12.74 1.85 -16.71
N ALA A 218 -11.98 0.76 -16.54
CA ALA A 218 -11.00 0.65 -15.48
C ALA A 218 -9.91 1.72 -15.57
N VAL A 219 -9.39 1.99 -16.78
CA VAL A 219 -8.42 3.08 -17.05
C VAL A 219 -9.02 4.46 -16.77
N GLN A 220 -10.31 4.69 -17.07
CA GLN A 220 -10.99 5.94 -16.73
C GLN A 220 -11.11 6.12 -15.21
N LEU A 221 -11.31 5.05 -14.45
CA LEU A 221 -11.36 5.09 -12.99
C LEU A 221 -9.98 5.37 -12.38
N ASN A 222 -8.91 4.82 -12.94
CA ASN A 222 -7.52 5.12 -12.58
C ASN A 222 -6.55 4.89 -13.74
N SER A 223 -6.12 5.97 -14.37
CA SER A 223 -5.20 5.94 -15.51
C SER A 223 -3.72 5.83 -15.12
N ASN A 224 -3.39 5.58 -13.85
CA ASN A 224 -2.01 5.51 -13.37
C ASN A 224 -1.54 4.05 -13.15
N ILE A 225 -2.33 3.07 -13.56
CA ILE A 225 -2.02 1.64 -13.40
C ILE A 225 -1.45 1.08 -14.70
N ALA A 226 -0.14 0.86 -14.74
CA ALA A 226 0.56 0.37 -15.94
C ALA A 226 -0.02 -0.95 -16.47
N GLN A 227 -0.40 -1.87 -15.58
CA GLN A 227 -0.95 -3.18 -15.95
C GLN A 227 -2.29 -3.09 -16.69
N LEU A 228 -3.12 -2.08 -16.38
CA LEU A 228 -4.38 -1.86 -17.11
C LEU A 228 -4.12 -1.42 -18.55
N HIS A 229 -3.17 -0.49 -18.76
CA HIS A 229 -2.76 -0.07 -20.08
C HIS A 229 -2.12 -1.23 -20.89
N LEU A 230 -1.29 -2.05 -20.22
CA LEU A 230 -0.71 -3.24 -20.86
C LEU A 230 -1.79 -4.24 -21.29
N ALA A 231 -2.79 -4.51 -20.43
CA ALA A 231 -3.91 -5.39 -20.74
C ALA A 231 -4.76 -4.83 -21.88
N LEU A 232 -5.10 -3.54 -21.83
CA LEU A 232 -5.86 -2.86 -22.89
C LEU A 232 -5.12 -2.92 -24.24
N GLY A 233 -3.81 -2.64 -24.24
CA GLY A 233 -2.97 -2.74 -25.44
C GLY A 233 -2.96 -4.15 -26.06
N ARG A 234 -2.86 -5.20 -25.23
CA ARG A 234 -2.93 -6.60 -25.72
C ARG A 234 -4.27 -6.90 -26.37
N ASN A 235 -5.37 -6.42 -25.80
CA ASN A 235 -6.70 -6.65 -26.35
C ASN A 235 -6.93 -5.85 -27.64
N TYR A 236 -6.46 -4.62 -27.75
CA TYR A 236 -6.45 -3.86 -29.01
C TYR A 236 -5.64 -4.57 -30.11
N MET A 237 -4.45 -5.09 -29.76
CA MET A 237 -3.61 -5.86 -30.67
C MET A 237 -4.34 -7.13 -31.16
N ALA A 238 -5.04 -7.85 -30.29
CA ALA A 238 -5.82 -9.03 -30.64
C ALA A 238 -6.99 -8.69 -31.59
N LEU A 239 -7.51 -7.47 -31.56
CA LEU A 239 -8.53 -6.95 -32.50
C LEU A 239 -7.94 -6.35 -33.76
N GLY A 240 -6.61 -6.31 -33.94
CA GLY A 240 -5.93 -5.69 -35.05
C GLY A 240 -5.91 -4.15 -35.02
N GLN A 241 -6.25 -3.55 -33.90
CA GLN A 241 -6.23 -2.10 -33.66
C GLN A 241 -4.83 -1.68 -33.19
N ASN A 242 -3.88 -1.70 -34.12
CA ASN A 242 -2.45 -1.59 -33.80
C ASN A 242 -2.05 -0.20 -33.29
N ASP A 243 -2.67 0.87 -33.80
CA ASP A 243 -2.34 2.24 -33.38
C ASP A 243 -2.76 2.48 -31.91
N GLU A 244 -3.95 2.00 -31.53
CA GLU A 244 -4.46 2.05 -30.15
C GLU A 244 -3.62 1.17 -29.23
N ALA A 245 -3.20 -0.02 -29.69
CA ALA A 245 -2.33 -0.90 -28.93
C ALA A 245 -0.98 -0.24 -28.62
N ILE A 246 -0.32 0.37 -29.60
CA ILE A 246 0.97 1.08 -29.44
C ILE A 246 0.80 2.26 -28.47
N PHE A 247 -0.31 3.01 -28.56
CA PHE A 247 -0.59 4.10 -27.61
C PHE A 247 -0.65 3.57 -26.19
N GLU A 248 -1.39 2.50 -25.93
CA GLU A 248 -1.57 1.92 -24.60
C GLU A 248 -0.27 1.30 -24.05
N PHE A 249 0.52 0.61 -24.89
CA PHE A 249 1.83 0.10 -24.48
C PHE A 249 2.81 1.23 -24.15
N THR A 250 2.81 2.32 -24.91
CA THR A 250 3.63 3.51 -24.61
C THR A 250 3.23 4.12 -23.28
N LYS A 251 1.93 4.15 -22.97
CA LYS A 251 1.40 4.60 -21.69
C LYS A 251 1.86 3.69 -20.55
N ALA A 252 1.72 2.38 -20.69
CA ALA A 252 2.20 1.40 -19.73
C ALA A 252 3.69 1.56 -19.43
N TYR A 253 4.53 1.71 -20.47
CA TYR A 253 5.96 1.97 -20.32
C TYR A 253 6.27 3.28 -19.59
N SER A 254 5.53 4.35 -19.89
CA SER A 254 5.73 5.63 -19.22
C SER A 254 5.43 5.59 -17.71
N LEU A 255 4.47 4.74 -17.32
CA LEU A 255 4.07 4.56 -15.92
C LEU A 255 5.00 3.60 -15.17
N ASN A 256 5.51 2.57 -15.84
CA ASN A 256 6.46 1.61 -15.28
C ASN A 256 7.59 1.29 -16.26
N PRO A 257 8.64 2.12 -16.34
CA PRO A 257 9.76 1.90 -17.27
C PRO A 257 10.62 0.67 -16.94
N THR A 258 10.45 0.06 -15.77
CA THR A 258 11.19 -1.14 -15.37
C THR A 258 10.56 -2.43 -15.87
N ASP A 259 9.30 -2.39 -16.32
CA ASP A 259 8.62 -3.51 -16.94
C ASP A 259 9.06 -3.61 -18.44
N PRO A 260 9.71 -4.70 -18.86
CA PRO A 260 10.12 -4.86 -20.25
C PRO A 260 8.97 -5.18 -21.20
N MET A 261 7.81 -5.64 -20.68
CA MET A 261 6.70 -6.14 -21.52
C MET A 261 6.13 -5.10 -22.47
N PRO A 262 5.88 -3.83 -22.08
CA PRO A 262 5.38 -2.85 -23.04
C PRO A 262 6.32 -2.64 -24.22
N ASN A 263 7.64 -2.60 -23.99
CA ASN A 263 8.63 -2.43 -25.05
C ASN A 263 8.72 -3.64 -26.01
N TYR A 264 8.35 -4.82 -25.55
CA TYR A 264 8.32 -6.01 -26.40
C TYR A 264 7.23 -5.92 -27.47
N PHE A 265 6.14 -5.20 -27.19
CA PHE A 265 5.00 -5.07 -28.09
C PHE A 265 5.05 -3.80 -28.98
N ILE A 266 5.88 -2.81 -28.66
CA ILE A 266 6.12 -1.60 -29.48
C ILE A 266 7.14 -1.90 -30.58
#